data_b9903ed1aac265ed3f259ba30aa0b7ca
#
_entry.id   b9903ed1aac265ed3f259ba30aa0b7ca
#
_cell.length_a   1.000
_cell.length_b   1.000
_cell.length_c   1.000
_cell.angle_alpha   90.00
_cell.angle_beta   90.00
_cell.angle_gamma   90.00
#
_symmetry.space_group_name_H-M   'P 1'
#
loop_
_entity.id
_entity.type
_entity.pdbx_description
1 polymer ?
#
loop_
_entity_poly.entity_id
_entity_poly.type
_entity_poly.pdbx_seq_one_letter_code
_entity_poly.pdbx_strand_id
1 'polypeptide(L)'
;METGTRGAISPQNPQATRLLPAADPEAIQQTAVLLQQGHLVVFPTDTVYGVGVSAWDDAAIRALYQIKQRPLDKGIPILLADSDDLDKIAAQIPPLARQHIAQFWPGPLTIIVPKRPDLPASLSPNAGIALRVPDNAAARALIRAAGGALATSSANLSDQPPALSGQQALAALDGLVSIVLDDGPSPGERPSTIISYLQNPPAIVREGPIPAHALLSPAQLRQTNP
;
A
#
# COMPACT_ATOMS: atom_id res chain seq x y z
N MET A 1 8.93 -43.79 -5.92
CA MET A 1 9.29 -42.43 -5.50
C MET A 1 8.67 -41.49 -6.51
N GLU A 2 7.46 -41.04 -6.22
CA GLU A 2 6.76 -40.07 -7.06
C GLU A 2 7.08 -38.65 -6.60
N THR A 3 7.79 -37.91 -7.44
CA THR A 3 8.07 -36.49 -7.24
C THR A 3 6.81 -35.71 -7.67
N GLY A 4 6.00 -35.34 -6.67
CA GLY A 4 4.84 -34.47 -6.88
C GLY A 4 5.29 -33.07 -7.32
N THR A 5 5.16 -32.79 -8.59
CA THR A 5 5.25 -31.46 -9.17
C THR A 5 4.10 -30.62 -8.62
N ARG A 6 4.35 -29.70 -7.67
CA ARG A 6 3.36 -28.69 -7.28
C ARG A 6 3.13 -27.79 -8.48
N GLY A 7 1.94 -27.93 -9.07
CA GLY A 7 1.50 -27.14 -10.20
C GLY A 7 1.62 -25.64 -9.93
N ALA A 8 2.09 -24.91 -10.93
CA ALA A 8 2.03 -23.47 -10.98
C ALA A 8 0.59 -23.03 -10.74
N ILE A 9 0.36 -22.18 -9.74
CA ILE A 9 -0.94 -21.56 -9.48
C ILE A 9 -1.18 -20.63 -10.67
N SER A 10 -2.00 -21.13 -11.62
CA SER A 10 -2.57 -20.28 -12.66
C SER A 10 -3.39 -19.19 -11.96
N PRO A 11 -3.33 -17.91 -12.39
CA PRO A 11 -4.25 -16.91 -11.86
C PRO A 11 -5.66 -17.46 -12.13
N GLN A 12 -6.39 -17.77 -11.07
CA GLN A 12 -7.75 -18.26 -11.18
C GLN A 12 -8.50 -17.20 -11.97
N ASN A 13 -9.06 -17.62 -13.12
CA ASN A 13 -9.83 -16.76 -14.01
C ASN A 13 -10.89 -16.04 -13.17
N PRO A 14 -10.81 -14.73 -12.98
CA PRO A 14 -11.67 -14.04 -12.04
C PRO A 14 -13.09 -14.11 -12.57
N GLN A 15 -14.01 -14.56 -11.74
CA GLN A 15 -15.39 -14.15 -11.85
C GLN A 15 -15.37 -12.61 -11.99
N ALA A 16 -16.33 -12.03 -12.74
CA ALA A 16 -16.42 -10.58 -12.93
C ALA A 16 -16.16 -9.83 -11.62
N THR A 17 -15.31 -8.80 -11.67
CA THR A 17 -14.97 -8.00 -10.50
C THR A 17 -16.23 -7.40 -9.87
N ARG A 18 -16.40 -7.58 -8.58
CA ARG A 18 -17.58 -7.07 -7.86
C ARG A 18 -17.30 -5.64 -7.35
N LEU A 19 -18.24 -4.74 -7.56
CA LEU A 19 -18.24 -3.41 -6.94
C LEU A 19 -19.14 -3.45 -5.71
N LEU A 20 -18.60 -3.16 -4.52
CA LEU A 20 -19.32 -3.19 -3.25
C LEU A 20 -19.17 -1.86 -2.51
N PRO A 21 -20.18 -1.40 -1.75
CA PRO A 21 -20.08 -0.17 -0.98
C PRO A 21 -19.09 -0.35 0.19
N ALA A 22 -18.13 0.57 0.31
CA ALA A 22 -17.14 0.54 1.40
C ALA A 22 -17.75 0.87 2.77
N ALA A 23 -18.93 1.48 2.81
CA ALA A 23 -19.68 1.76 4.03
C ALA A 23 -20.35 0.51 4.63
N ASP A 24 -20.45 -0.60 3.87
CA ASP A 24 -21.05 -1.85 4.33
C ASP A 24 -20.02 -2.70 5.10
N PRO A 25 -20.23 -2.95 6.39
CA PRO A 25 -19.33 -3.80 7.18
C PRO A 25 -19.22 -5.24 6.65
N GLU A 26 -20.30 -5.77 6.03
CA GLU A 26 -20.28 -7.10 5.45
C GLU A 26 -19.39 -7.15 4.19
N ALA A 27 -19.45 -6.11 3.35
CA ALA A 27 -18.56 -5.97 2.21
C ALA A 27 -17.08 -5.91 2.63
N ILE A 28 -16.78 -5.18 3.73
CA ILE A 28 -15.43 -5.15 4.30
C ILE A 28 -14.98 -6.53 4.75
N GLN A 29 -15.83 -7.28 5.47
CA GLN A 29 -15.49 -8.62 5.93
C GLN A 29 -15.29 -9.62 4.79
N GLN A 30 -16.17 -9.61 3.79
CA GLN A 30 -16.00 -10.43 2.58
C GLN A 30 -14.69 -10.12 1.87
N THR A 31 -14.35 -8.84 1.75
CA THR A 31 -13.09 -8.39 1.12
C THR A 31 -11.87 -8.82 1.93
N ALA A 32 -11.94 -8.74 3.26
CA ALA A 32 -10.86 -9.19 4.15
C ALA A 32 -10.60 -10.70 4.04
N VAL A 33 -11.65 -11.51 3.93
CA VAL A 33 -11.52 -12.97 3.71
C VAL A 33 -10.81 -13.25 2.39
N LEU A 34 -11.15 -12.55 1.30
CA LEU A 34 -10.47 -12.71 0.02
C LEU A 34 -9.00 -12.31 0.09
N LEU A 35 -8.66 -11.21 0.79
CA LEU A 35 -7.25 -10.83 1.04
C LEU A 35 -6.48 -11.92 1.77
N GLN A 36 -7.08 -12.56 2.78
CA GLN A 36 -6.47 -13.67 3.53
C GLN A 36 -6.29 -14.93 2.65
N GLN A 37 -7.08 -15.07 1.58
CA GLN A 37 -6.97 -16.14 0.57
C GLN A 37 -5.99 -15.79 -0.56
N GLY A 38 -5.30 -14.65 -0.50
CA GLY A 38 -4.31 -14.21 -1.48
C GLY A 38 -4.89 -13.47 -2.69
N HIS A 39 -6.18 -13.10 -2.67
CA HIS A 39 -6.80 -12.35 -3.76
C HIS A 39 -6.40 -10.88 -3.74
N LEU A 40 -6.37 -10.27 -4.93
CA LEU A 40 -6.21 -8.83 -5.09
C LEU A 40 -7.57 -8.14 -4.94
N VAL A 41 -7.56 -7.02 -4.22
CA VAL A 41 -8.74 -6.18 -4.03
C VAL A 41 -8.39 -4.71 -4.21
N VAL A 42 -9.41 -3.90 -4.53
CA VAL A 42 -9.29 -2.43 -4.58
C VAL A 42 -10.07 -1.82 -3.45
N PHE A 43 -9.55 -0.73 -2.88
CA PHE A 43 -10.16 -0.01 -1.77
C PHE A 43 -9.84 1.48 -1.80
N PRO A 44 -10.71 2.34 -1.22
CA PRO A 44 -10.51 3.78 -1.16
C PRO A 44 -9.37 4.15 -0.22
N THR A 45 -8.76 5.33 -0.43
CA THR A 45 -7.90 5.99 0.56
C THR A 45 -8.14 7.51 0.54
N ASP A 46 -7.52 8.24 1.46
CA ASP A 46 -7.52 9.71 1.51
C ASP A 46 -6.73 10.38 0.36
N THR A 47 -6.04 9.60 -0.49
CA THR A 47 -5.26 10.14 -1.61
C THR A 47 -5.80 9.68 -2.96
N VAL A 48 -5.65 8.40 -3.28
CA VAL A 48 -6.12 7.76 -4.51
C VAL A 48 -6.56 6.33 -4.15
N TYR A 49 -7.36 5.68 -4.97
CA TYR A 49 -7.70 4.27 -4.76
C TYR A 49 -6.45 3.39 -4.80
N GLY A 50 -6.40 2.41 -3.90
CA GLY A 50 -5.34 1.42 -3.80
C GLY A 50 -5.77 0.05 -4.30
N VAL A 51 -4.87 -0.68 -4.96
CA VAL A 51 -4.99 -2.12 -5.17
C VAL A 51 -4.00 -2.81 -4.24
N GLY A 52 -4.47 -3.81 -3.49
CA GLY A 52 -3.65 -4.42 -2.46
C GLY A 52 -3.89 -5.91 -2.26
N VAL A 53 -2.95 -6.50 -1.54
CA VAL A 53 -2.91 -7.90 -1.11
C VAL A 53 -2.41 -7.97 0.33
N SER A 54 -2.57 -9.12 0.99
CA SER A 54 -1.95 -9.36 2.30
C SER A 54 -0.43 -9.12 2.23
N ALA A 55 0.12 -8.33 3.16
CA ALA A 55 1.56 -8.10 3.26
C ALA A 55 2.35 -9.34 3.70
N TRP A 56 1.65 -10.38 4.15
CA TRP A 56 2.21 -11.63 4.68
C TRP A 56 2.27 -12.74 3.63
N ASP A 57 1.68 -12.53 2.44
CA ASP A 57 1.59 -13.53 1.37
C ASP A 57 2.52 -13.16 0.20
N ASP A 58 3.68 -13.82 0.13
CA ASP A 58 4.69 -13.58 -0.91
C ASP A 58 4.14 -13.89 -2.32
N ALA A 59 3.27 -14.90 -2.48
CA ALA A 59 2.68 -15.24 -3.76
C ALA A 59 1.69 -14.17 -4.23
N ALA A 60 0.85 -13.65 -3.33
CA ALA A 60 -0.08 -12.57 -3.62
C ALA A 60 0.67 -11.25 -3.95
N ILE A 61 1.77 -10.96 -3.23
CA ILE A 61 2.63 -9.80 -3.53
C ILE A 61 3.21 -9.91 -4.95
N ARG A 62 3.70 -11.08 -5.36
CA ARG A 62 4.19 -11.32 -6.73
C ARG A 62 3.09 -11.14 -7.77
N ALA A 63 1.87 -11.60 -7.50
CA ALA A 63 0.72 -11.37 -8.37
C ALA A 63 0.41 -9.87 -8.52
N LEU A 64 0.52 -9.08 -7.43
CA LEU A 64 0.37 -7.62 -7.50
C LEU A 64 1.44 -6.98 -8.39
N TYR A 65 2.70 -7.42 -8.35
CA TYR A 65 3.74 -6.96 -9.27
C TYR A 65 3.39 -7.28 -10.74
N GLN A 66 2.86 -8.47 -10.99
CA GLN A 66 2.51 -8.91 -12.35
C GLN A 66 1.40 -8.03 -12.95
N ILE A 67 0.27 -7.84 -12.25
CA ILE A 67 -0.83 -7.02 -12.77
C ILE A 67 -0.44 -5.54 -12.93
N LYS A 68 0.49 -5.07 -12.10
CA LYS A 68 1.03 -3.70 -12.17
C LYS A 68 2.17 -3.58 -13.18
N GLN A 69 2.64 -4.66 -13.80
CA GLN A 69 3.85 -4.66 -14.62
C GLN A 69 4.99 -3.88 -13.95
N ARG A 70 5.06 -3.98 -12.61
CA ARG A 70 5.98 -3.20 -11.80
C ARG A 70 7.34 -3.90 -11.77
N PRO A 71 8.45 -3.18 -12.02
CA PRO A 71 9.78 -3.74 -11.82
C PRO A 71 10.00 -4.20 -10.38
N LEU A 72 10.59 -5.39 -10.20
CA LEU A 72 10.83 -5.98 -8.86
C LEU A 72 11.84 -5.20 -8.02
N ASP A 73 12.64 -4.34 -8.62
CA ASP A 73 13.58 -3.43 -7.94
C ASP A 73 12.89 -2.25 -7.23
N LYS A 74 11.61 -2.02 -7.53
CA LYS A 74 10.79 -0.99 -6.89
C LYS A 74 9.90 -1.63 -5.82
N GLY A 75 10.30 -1.54 -4.56
CA GLY A 75 9.53 -2.04 -3.42
C GLY A 75 8.06 -1.58 -3.44
N ILE A 76 7.18 -2.38 -2.82
CA ILE A 76 5.75 -2.06 -2.69
C ILE A 76 5.51 -1.44 -1.31
N PRO A 77 4.83 -0.28 -1.22
CA PRO A 77 4.42 0.30 0.05
C PRO A 77 3.46 -0.60 0.82
N ILE A 78 3.54 -0.56 2.16
CA ILE A 78 2.58 -1.22 3.04
C ILE A 78 1.68 -0.16 3.66
N LEU A 79 0.37 -0.39 3.58
CA LEU A 79 -0.61 0.34 4.39
C LEU A 79 -0.90 -0.43 5.67
N LEU A 80 -0.89 0.28 6.78
CA LEU A 80 -1.19 -0.22 8.12
C LEU A 80 -2.57 0.24 8.58
N ALA A 81 -3.20 -0.53 9.44
CA ALA A 81 -4.46 -0.12 10.06
C ALA A 81 -4.25 1.00 11.08
N ASP A 82 -3.18 0.88 11.88
CA ASP A 82 -2.84 1.79 12.96
C ASP A 82 -1.30 1.93 13.09
N SER A 83 -0.85 3.00 13.75
CA SER A 83 0.58 3.19 14.03
C SER A 83 1.18 2.13 14.95
N ASP A 84 0.35 1.48 15.75
CA ASP A 84 0.77 0.39 16.65
C ASP A 84 1.20 -0.88 15.89
N ASP A 85 0.84 -0.99 14.62
CA ASP A 85 1.27 -2.08 13.75
C ASP A 85 2.70 -1.90 13.19
N LEU A 86 3.34 -0.75 13.43
CA LEU A 86 4.68 -0.43 12.92
C LEU A 86 5.74 -1.45 13.28
N ASP A 87 5.77 -1.91 14.53
CA ASP A 87 6.79 -2.83 15.03
C ASP A 87 6.70 -4.24 14.43
N LYS A 88 5.57 -4.55 13.73
CA LYS A 88 5.43 -5.79 12.96
C LYS A 88 6.22 -5.76 11.65
N ILE A 89 6.53 -4.55 11.15
CA ILE A 89 7.10 -4.34 9.80
C ILE A 89 8.47 -3.66 9.86
N ALA A 90 8.60 -2.63 10.68
CA ALA A 90 9.83 -1.85 10.79
C ALA A 90 10.79 -2.45 11.82
N ALA A 91 12.08 -2.55 11.46
CA ALA A 91 13.12 -2.96 12.40
C ALA A 91 13.49 -1.84 13.36
N GLN A 92 13.41 -0.60 12.89
CA GLN A 92 13.72 0.60 13.67
C GLN A 92 12.95 1.81 13.13
N ILE A 93 12.45 2.64 14.04
CA ILE A 93 11.81 3.92 13.71
C ILE A 93 12.66 5.05 14.28
N PRO A 94 13.35 5.84 13.44
CA PRO A 94 14.13 7.01 13.89
C PRO A 94 13.27 8.03 14.65
N PRO A 95 13.84 8.78 15.63
CA PRO A 95 13.07 9.75 16.42
C PRO A 95 12.32 10.79 15.58
N LEU A 96 12.94 11.33 14.53
CA LEU A 96 12.30 12.29 13.64
C LEU A 96 11.14 11.64 12.85
N ALA A 97 11.27 10.37 12.44
CA ALA A 97 10.16 9.65 11.81
C ALA A 97 8.97 9.50 12.78
N ARG A 98 9.21 9.21 14.07
CA ARG A 98 8.14 9.14 15.09
C ARG A 98 7.43 10.49 15.27
N GLN A 99 8.14 11.61 15.21
CA GLN A 99 7.53 12.95 15.27
C GLN A 99 6.61 13.19 14.06
N HIS A 100 7.07 12.86 12.86
CA HIS A 100 6.24 13.00 11.65
C HIS A 100 5.05 12.04 11.62
N ILE A 101 5.21 10.82 12.11
CA ILE A 101 4.08 9.88 12.29
C ILE A 101 3.03 10.49 13.22
N ALA A 102 3.42 10.99 14.39
CA ALA A 102 2.50 11.58 15.36
C ALA A 102 1.76 12.82 14.81
N GLN A 103 2.38 13.54 13.87
CA GLN A 103 1.81 14.76 13.27
C GLN A 103 0.92 14.47 12.05
N PHE A 104 1.27 13.47 11.23
CA PHE A 104 0.71 13.30 9.88
C PHE A 104 -0.01 11.97 9.66
N TRP A 105 -0.05 11.05 10.64
CA TRP A 105 -0.83 9.83 10.57
C TRP A 105 -2.00 9.84 11.55
N PRO A 106 -3.17 9.33 11.10
CA PRO A 106 -3.50 8.89 9.74
C PRO A 106 -3.43 10.04 8.74
N GLY A 107 -2.95 9.77 7.50
CA GLY A 107 -2.89 10.81 6.49
C GLY A 107 -1.95 10.54 5.30
N PRO A 108 -1.68 11.57 4.47
CA PRO A 108 -0.99 11.42 3.19
C PRO A 108 0.54 11.42 3.29
N LEU A 109 1.12 10.92 4.39
CA LEU A 109 2.56 10.74 4.57
C LEU A 109 2.94 9.25 4.45
N THR A 110 3.87 8.95 3.57
CA THR A 110 4.57 7.66 3.50
C THR A 110 6.00 7.83 3.99
N ILE A 111 6.42 7.02 4.94
CA ILE A 111 7.81 6.99 5.44
C ILE A 111 8.53 5.76 4.90
N ILE A 112 9.83 5.87 4.60
CA ILE A 112 10.69 4.72 4.33
C ILE A 112 11.65 4.56 5.52
N VAL A 113 11.60 3.39 6.13
CA VAL A 113 12.39 3.03 7.32
C VAL A 113 13.04 1.65 7.13
N PRO A 114 14.06 1.26 7.94
CA PRO A 114 14.62 -0.08 7.91
C PRO A 114 13.54 -1.14 8.13
N LYS A 115 13.47 -2.14 7.23
CA LYS A 115 12.51 -3.26 7.33
C LYS A 115 13.01 -4.36 8.25
N ARG A 116 12.08 -5.11 8.83
CA ARG A 116 12.42 -6.35 9.54
C ARG A 116 12.93 -7.42 8.54
N PRO A 117 13.89 -8.27 8.96
CA PRO A 117 14.47 -9.28 8.07
C PRO A 117 13.55 -10.47 7.79
N ASP A 118 12.53 -10.69 8.61
CA ASP A 118 11.58 -11.81 8.56
C ASP A 118 10.35 -11.56 7.66
N LEU A 119 10.32 -10.42 6.96
CA LEU A 119 9.24 -10.08 6.02
C LEU A 119 9.39 -10.84 4.69
N PRO A 120 8.27 -11.05 3.94
CA PRO A 120 8.32 -11.58 2.59
C PRO A 120 9.32 -10.84 1.69
N ALA A 121 10.17 -11.60 0.99
CA ALA A 121 11.25 -11.02 0.18
C ALA A 121 10.73 -10.12 -0.95
N SER A 122 9.54 -10.42 -1.48
CA SER A 122 8.92 -9.66 -2.57
C SER A 122 8.44 -8.27 -2.17
N LEU A 123 8.32 -7.93 -0.87
CA LEU A 123 7.88 -6.59 -0.42
C LEU A 123 8.86 -5.49 -0.82
N SER A 124 10.16 -5.75 -0.65
CA SER A 124 11.19 -4.80 -1.04
C SER A 124 12.52 -5.52 -1.26
N PRO A 125 13.21 -5.27 -2.37
CA PRO A 125 14.55 -5.79 -2.62
C PRO A 125 15.61 -5.11 -1.74
N ASN A 126 15.27 -3.95 -1.17
CA ASN A 126 16.17 -3.10 -0.41
C ASN A 126 16.02 -3.32 1.11
N ALA A 127 16.93 -2.74 1.90
CA ALA A 127 16.87 -2.75 3.36
C ALA A 127 15.72 -1.90 3.93
N GLY A 128 15.09 -1.05 3.11
CA GLY A 128 14.00 -0.16 3.52
C GLY A 128 12.63 -0.65 3.08
N ILE A 129 11.61 -0.22 3.82
CA ILE A 129 10.19 -0.46 3.53
C ILE A 129 9.40 0.84 3.66
N ALA A 130 8.49 1.09 2.72
CA ALA A 130 7.59 2.24 2.72
C ALA A 130 6.32 1.91 3.50
N LEU A 131 5.96 2.75 4.49
CA LEU A 131 4.84 2.54 5.41
C LEU A 131 3.93 3.76 5.46
N ARG A 132 2.62 3.54 5.59
CA ARG A 132 1.63 4.60 5.77
C ARG A 132 0.41 4.09 6.52
N VAL A 133 -0.22 4.93 7.34
CA VAL A 133 -1.59 4.75 7.83
C VAL A 133 -2.50 5.72 7.07
N PRO A 134 -3.44 5.24 6.22
CA PRO A 134 -4.32 6.12 5.45
C PRO A 134 -5.41 6.75 6.32
N ASP A 135 -5.79 8.00 6.05
CA ASP A 135 -6.93 8.67 6.69
C ASP A 135 -8.25 8.33 5.96
N ASN A 136 -8.60 7.05 5.93
CA ASN A 136 -9.86 6.55 5.43
C ASN A 136 -10.35 5.41 6.34
N ALA A 137 -11.53 5.56 6.90
CA ALA A 137 -12.07 4.64 7.89
C ALA A 137 -12.31 3.23 7.31
N ALA A 138 -12.83 3.14 6.09
CA ALA A 138 -13.09 1.86 5.41
C ALA A 138 -11.78 1.12 5.10
N ALA A 139 -10.76 1.84 4.59
CA ALA A 139 -9.43 1.27 4.38
C ALA A 139 -8.84 0.70 5.66
N ARG A 140 -8.86 1.47 6.76
CA ARG A 140 -8.31 1.02 8.05
C ARG A 140 -9.09 -0.16 8.63
N ALA A 141 -10.42 -0.17 8.49
CA ALA A 141 -11.25 -1.30 8.89
C ALA A 141 -10.91 -2.57 8.09
N LEU A 142 -10.78 -2.45 6.76
CA LEU A 142 -10.36 -3.54 5.89
C LEU A 142 -8.97 -4.07 6.26
N ILE A 143 -7.97 -3.17 6.40
CA ILE A 143 -6.60 -3.55 6.74
C ILE A 143 -6.56 -4.29 8.08
N ARG A 144 -7.31 -3.80 9.08
CA ARG A 144 -7.40 -4.45 10.41
C ARG A 144 -8.01 -5.85 10.30
N ALA A 145 -9.12 -6.01 9.58
CA ALA A 145 -9.78 -7.29 9.36
C ALA A 145 -8.92 -8.28 8.56
N ALA A 146 -8.05 -7.78 7.68
CA ALA A 146 -7.14 -8.58 6.85
C ALA A 146 -5.80 -8.94 7.53
N GLY A 147 -5.57 -8.55 8.80
CA GLY A 147 -4.35 -8.90 9.54
C GLY A 147 -3.39 -7.73 9.81
N GLY A 148 -3.84 -6.49 9.64
CA GLY A 148 -3.13 -5.26 10.08
C GLY A 148 -2.19 -4.63 9.05
N ALA A 149 -1.88 -5.30 7.93
CA ALA A 149 -0.97 -4.77 6.91
C ALA A 149 -1.31 -5.26 5.51
N LEU A 150 -1.36 -4.36 4.53
CA LEU A 150 -1.54 -4.67 3.11
C LEU A 150 -0.40 -4.11 2.27
N ALA A 151 0.19 -4.94 1.41
CA ALA A 151 1.06 -4.49 0.33
C ALA A 151 0.19 -3.82 -0.74
N THR A 152 0.45 -2.55 -1.04
CA THR A 152 -0.51 -1.72 -1.80
C THR A 152 0.19 -0.89 -2.88
N SER A 153 -0.45 -0.79 -4.04
CA SER A 153 -0.09 0.16 -5.11
C SER A 153 -1.32 1.00 -5.48
N SER A 154 -1.17 2.06 -6.27
CA SER A 154 -2.33 2.79 -6.84
C SER A 154 -3.17 1.88 -7.74
N ALA A 155 -4.50 2.06 -7.70
CA ALA A 155 -5.45 1.28 -8.51
C ALA A 155 -5.50 1.81 -9.96
N ASN A 156 -4.51 1.42 -10.76
CA ASN A 156 -4.37 1.73 -12.18
C ASN A 156 -3.47 0.69 -12.85
N LEU A 157 -3.50 0.56 -14.15
CA LEU A 157 -2.42 -0.09 -14.90
C LEU A 157 -1.17 0.82 -14.86
N SER A 158 0.02 0.23 -15.03
CA SER A 158 1.26 1.01 -15.05
C SER A 158 1.19 2.12 -16.10
N ASP A 159 1.79 3.26 -15.77
CA ASP A 159 1.85 4.46 -16.60
C ASP A 159 0.49 5.13 -16.90
N GLN A 160 -0.60 4.65 -16.31
CA GLN A 160 -1.89 5.31 -16.36
C GLN A 160 -2.12 6.18 -15.09
N PRO A 161 -2.98 7.20 -15.15
CA PRO A 161 -3.38 7.96 -13.97
C PRO A 161 -3.98 7.05 -12.90
N PRO A 162 -3.74 7.31 -11.60
CA PRO A 162 -4.39 6.57 -10.52
C PRO A 162 -5.91 6.81 -10.51
N ALA A 163 -6.68 5.78 -10.17
CA ALA A 163 -8.12 5.91 -10.03
C ALA A 163 -8.48 6.78 -8.81
N LEU A 164 -9.44 7.70 -9.01
CA LEU A 164 -9.97 8.59 -7.98
C LEU A 164 -11.39 8.19 -7.54
N SER A 165 -11.96 7.11 -8.10
CA SER A 165 -13.26 6.55 -7.69
C SER A 165 -13.28 5.04 -7.88
N GLY A 166 -14.21 4.34 -7.21
CA GLY A 166 -14.41 2.91 -7.40
C GLY A 166 -14.75 2.55 -8.85
N GLN A 167 -15.56 3.39 -9.52
CA GLN A 167 -15.90 3.22 -10.92
C GLN A 167 -14.66 3.28 -11.85
N GLN A 168 -13.78 4.27 -11.63
CA GLN A 168 -12.53 4.36 -12.40
C GLN A 168 -11.61 3.18 -12.12
N ALA A 169 -11.53 2.74 -10.87
CA ALA A 169 -10.73 1.56 -10.50
C ALA A 169 -11.28 0.27 -11.11
N LEU A 170 -12.62 0.10 -11.10
CA LEU A 170 -13.28 -1.01 -11.76
C LEU A 170 -12.98 -1.02 -13.27
N ALA A 171 -13.16 0.13 -13.94
CA ALA A 171 -12.88 0.23 -15.38
C ALA A 171 -11.41 -0.09 -15.73
N ALA A 172 -10.45 0.23 -14.83
CA ALA A 172 -9.03 -0.02 -15.06
C ALA A 172 -8.59 -1.45 -14.75
N LEU A 173 -9.26 -2.14 -13.79
CA LEU A 173 -8.79 -3.40 -13.22
C LEU A 173 -9.85 -4.53 -13.25
N ASP A 174 -10.94 -4.37 -14.03
CA ASP A 174 -11.96 -5.40 -14.19
C ASP A 174 -11.34 -6.73 -14.68
N GLY A 175 -11.75 -7.82 -14.06
CA GLY A 175 -11.18 -9.13 -14.32
C GLY A 175 -9.78 -9.37 -13.75
N LEU A 176 -9.12 -8.39 -13.17
CA LEU A 176 -7.79 -8.50 -12.55
C LEU A 176 -7.85 -8.52 -11.01
N VAL A 177 -8.95 -8.07 -10.43
CA VAL A 177 -9.19 -8.02 -8.99
C VAL A 177 -10.53 -8.64 -8.64
N SER A 178 -10.68 -9.15 -7.42
CA SER A 178 -11.92 -9.83 -7.02
C SER A 178 -13.03 -8.85 -6.62
N ILE A 179 -12.65 -7.79 -5.88
CA ILE A 179 -13.58 -6.76 -5.36
C ILE A 179 -12.96 -5.38 -5.52
N VAL A 180 -13.82 -4.41 -5.84
CA VAL A 180 -13.59 -2.98 -5.65
C VAL A 180 -14.55 -2.51 -4.55
N LEU A 181 -14.01 -2.03 -3.42
CA LEU A 181 -14.76 -1.30 -2.41
C LEU A 181 -14.89 0.16 -2.85
N ASP A 182 -16.11 0.64 -3.01
CA ASP A 182 -16.40 2.00 -3.47
C ASP A 182 -16.88 2.89 -2.31
N ASP A 183 -16.18 4.02 -2.12
CA ASP A 183 -16.48 5.07 -1.14
C ASP A 183 -16.72 6.43 -1.86
N GLY A 184 -17.07 6.36 -3.15
CA GLY A 184 -17.20 7.52 -3.99
C GLY A 184 -15.86 8.14 -4.40
N PRO A 185 -15.83 9.44 -4.74
CA PRO A 185 -14.61 10.14 -5.13
C PRO A 185 -13.60 10.22 -3.99
N SER A 186 -12.34 9.91 -4.29
CA SER A 186 -11.23 10.13 -3.35
C SER A 186 -11.06 11.63 -3.06
N PRO A 187 -10.87 12.04 -1.79
CA PRO A 187 -10.70 13.45 -1.46
C PRO A 187 -9.36 14.03 -1.96
N GLY A 188 -8.35 13.16 -2.17
CA GLY A 188 -7.05 13.54 -2.70
C GLY A 188 -6.99 13.39 -4.22
N GLU A 189 -6.16 14.24 -4.86
CA GLU A 189 -5.96 14.23 -6.32
C GLU A 189 -4.63 13.60 -6.72
N ARG A 190 -3.72 13.43 -5.77
CA ARG A 190 -2.36 12.93 -6.00
C ARG A 190 -1.88 12.01 -4.88
N PRO A 191 -0.93 11.10 -5.18
CA PRO A 191 -0.38 10.17 -4.20
C PRO A 191 0.32 10.86 -3.02
N SER A 192 0.49 10.13 -1.90
CA SER A 192 1.13 10.59 -0.67
C SER A 192 2.54 11.15 -0.88
N THR A 193 2.97 12.08 -0.03
CA THR A 193 4.38 12.47 0.10
C THR A 193 5.19 11.30 0.64
N ILE A 194 6.38 11.05 0.08
CA ILE A 194 7.29 9.99 0.53
C ILE A 194 8.59 10.60 1.04
N ILE A 195 8.94 10.29 2.29
CA ILE A 195 10.22 10.66 2.90
C ILE A 195 10.99 9.42 3.36
N SER A 196 12.30 9.36 3.06
CA SER A 196 13.18 8.26 3.46
C SER A 196 14.03 8.66 4.67
N TYR A 197 14.03 7.79 5.67
CA TYR A 197 14.85 7.88 6.88
C TYR A 197 16.00 6.86 6.87
N LEU A 198 16.34 6.29 5.71
CA LEU A 198 17.47 5.37 5.58
C LEU A 198 18.82 6.08 5.60
N GLN A 199 18.83 7.40 5.55
CA GLN A 199 19.99 8.27 5.60
C GLN A 199 19.74 9.47 6.52
N ASN A 200 20.80 10.18 6.88
CA ASN A 200 20.74 11.42 7.67
C ASN A 200 21.54 12.53 6.95
N PRO A 201 20.91 13.66 6.57
CA PRO A 201 19.50 13.99 6.78
C PRO A 201 18.56 13.10 5.94
N PRO A 202 17.28 12.99 6.36
CA PRO A 202 16.24 12.29 5.58
C PRO A 202 16.04 12.97 4.22
N ALA A 203 15.59 12.18 3.22
CA ALA A 203 15.37 12.67 1.87
C ALA A 203 13.92 12.55 1.43
N ILE A 204 13.39 13.57 0.74
CA ILE A 204 12.11 13.51 0.05
C ILE A 204 12.30 12.66 -1.21
N VAL A 205 11.59 11.54 -1.28
CA VAL A 205 11.61 10.62 -2.43
C VAL A 205 10.54 10.99 -3.46
N ARG A 206 9.41 11.51 -2.96
CA ARG A 206 8.31 11.99 -3.82
C ARG A 206 7.55 13.10 -3.09
N GLU A 207 7.31 14.20 -3.77
CA GLU A 207 6.39 15.22 -3.30
C GLU A 207 4.93 14.80 -3.51
N GLY A 208 4.11 15.13 -2.54
CA GLY A 208 2.68 14.86 -2.48
C GLY A 208 1.95 16.00 -1.78
N PRO A 209 0.83 15.71 -1.08
CA PRO A 209 0.06 16.75 -0.38
C PRO A 209 0.84 17.47 0.73
N ILE A 210 1.78 16.80 1.41
CA ILE A 210 2.60 17.40 2.47
C ILE A 210 3.86 18.00 1.81
N PRO A 211 4.05 19.33 1.88
CA PRO A 211 5.21 19.97 1.25
C PRO A 211 6.51 19.67 2.03
N ALA A 212 7.64 19.68 1.32
CA ALA A 212 8.95 19.35 1.87
C ALA A 212 9.34 20.19 3.12
N HIS A 213 8.97 21.49 3.14
CA HIS A 213 9.28 22.38 4.26
C HIS A 213 8.52 22.06 5.55
N ALA A 214 7.44 21.27 5.49
CA ALA A 214 6.74 20.76 6.68
C ALA A 214 7.44 19.54 7.30
N LEU A 215 8.34 18.89 6.54
CA LEU A 215 9.05 17.67 6.93
C LEU A 215 10.54 17.92 7.22
N LEU A 216 11.14 18.90 6.57
CA LEU A 216 12.57 19.18 6.65
C LEU A 216 12.83 20.65 6.98
N SER A 217 13.81 20.90 7.84
CA SER A 217 14.27 22.26 8.12
C SER A 217 14.96 22.88 6.89
N PRO A 218 15.06 24.22 6.80
CA PRO A 218 15.77 24.89 5.71
C PRO A 218 17.22 24.43 5.51
N ALA A 219 17.90 24.04 6.60
CA ALA A 219 19.26 23.50 6.53
C ALA A 219 19.31 22.12 5.88
N GLN A 220 18.34 21.24 6.20
CA GLN A 220 18.22 19.90 5.63
C GLN A 220 17.81 19.96 4.15
N LEU A 221 16.88 20.86 3.78
CA LEU A 221 16.46 21.03 2.38
C LEU A 221 17.63 21.42 1.47
N ARG A 222 18.58 22.27 1.95
CA ARG A 222 19.78 22.63 1.17
C ARG A 222 20.75 21.47 0.95
N GLN A 223 20.72 20.45 1.81
CA GLN A 223 21.61 19.28 1.70
C GLN A 223 21.03 18.18 0.80
N THR A 224 19.72 18.18 0.57
CA THR A 224 19.03 17.15 -0.24
C THR A 224 18.83 17.56 -1.69
N ASN A 225 19.15 18.81 -2.04
CA ASN A 225 19.07 19.34 -3.40
C ASN A 225 20.47 19.85 -3.80
N PRO A 226 21.36 18.99 -4.39
CA PRO A 226 22.66 19.41 -4.89
C PRO A 226 22.54 20.29 -6.15
#